data_328d1bc095a066f1fca81f035e409d3d
#
_entry.id   328d1bc095a066f1fca81f035e409d3d
#
_cell.length_a   1.000
_cell.length_b   1.000
_cell.length_c   1.000
_cell.angle_alpha   90.00
_cell.angle_beta   90.00
_cell.angle_gamma   90.00
#
_symmetry.space_group_name_H-M   'P 1'
#
loop_
_entity.id
_entity.type
_entity.pdbx_description
1 polymer ?
#
loop_
_entity_poly.entity_id
_entity_poly.type
_entity_poly.pdbx_seq_one_letter_code
_entity_poly.pdbx_strand_id
1 'polypeptide(L)'
;MRLSTDTFEFLLFSTDTSFIKKADQAGVHGFIVDWENKNKNSRQKNFDTQINNNTLQDLERAKRSTEKIIICRVNGFHEETEKEINLAINAGADEIFLPMVRTPKEVLDTLNFINGRCPLNILIETRDSVKNTNELSKLPLKRIYLGLNDLAIERQLDNIFTSLSDGTVEKVRSNFSIPFGFAGLTSPELGSPIPCR
;
A
#
# COMPACT_ATOMS: atom_id res chain seq x y z
N MET A 1 27.14 -10.81 10.35
CA MET A 1 25.96 -10.17 9.76
C MET A 1 25.51 -9.08 10.76
N ARG A 2 25.81 -7.81 10.50
CA ARG A 2 25.28 -6.73 11.35
C ARG A 2 23.81 -6.62 11.01
N LEU A 3 22.94 -6.86 11.97
CA LEU A 3 21.55 -6.45 11.91
C LEU A 3 21.57 -4.93 11.73
N SER A 4 21.07 -4.42 10.61
CA SER A 4 20.88 -3.00 10.47
C SER A 4 19.88 -2.59 11.55
N THR A 5 20.09 -1.45 12.16
CA THR A 5 19.16 -0.86 13.14
C THR A 5 17.98 -0.23 12.41
N ASP A 6 17.41 -0.95 11.41
CA ASP A 6 16.27 -0.49 10.67
C ASP A 6 15.08 -0.45 11.62
N THR A 7 14.66 0.76 11.94
CA THR A 7 13.50 0.99 12.77
C THR A 7 12.27 0.46 12.04
N PHE A 8 11.48 -0.35 12.73
CA PHE A 8 10.20 -0.82 12.22
C PHE A 8 9.28 0.39 12.01
N GLU A 9 8.79 0.59 10.79
CA GLU A 9 7.88 1.69 10.46
C GLU A 9 6.42 1.24 10.58
N PHE A 10 5.65 1.94 11.40
CA PHE A 10 4.21 1.77 11.52
C PHE A 10 3.50 2.80 10.64
N LEU A 11 2.71 2.32 9.67
CA LEU A 11 1.85 3.14 8.81
C LEU A 11 0.39 2.73 9.02
N LEU A 12 -0.49 3.70 9.26
CA LEU A 12 -1.89 3.44 9.57
C LEU A 12 -2.83 4.05 8.54
N PHE A 13 -3.84 3.30 8.14
CA PHE A 13 -4.94 3.81 7.34
C PHE A 13 -5.89 4.61 8.23
N SER A 14 -5.94 5.93 8.05
CA SER A 14 -6.89 6.80 8.74
C SER A 14 -7.00 8.17 8.09
N THR A 15 -8.21 8.74 8.14
CA THR A 15 -8.51 10.14 7.83
C THR A 15 -9.20 10.87 8.99
N ASP A 16 -9.40 10.17 10.11
CA ASP A 16 -9.92 10.77 11.34
C ASP A 16 -8.80 11.61 12.00
N THR A 17 -9.01 12.91 12.02
CA THR A 17 -8.02 13.87 12.54
C THR A 17 -7.73 13.70 14.03
N SER A 18 -8.71 13.25 14.81
CA SER A 18 -8.55 13.02 16.25
C SER A 18 -7.71 11.76 16.50
N PHE A 19 -7.95 10.72 15.72
CA PHE A 19 -7.17 9.49 15.75
C PHE A 19 -5.74 9.74 15.26
N ILE A 20 -5.57 10.46 14.13
CA ILE A 20 -4.24 10.81 13.58
C ILE A 20 -3.40 11.51 14.65
N LYS A 21 -3.92 12.53 15.35
CA LYS A 21 -3.20 13.24 16.41
C LYS A 21 -2.78 12.34 17.57
N LYS A 22 -3.65 11.42 17.99
CA LYS A 22 -3.34 10.46 19.07
C LYS A 22 -2.28 9.45 18.63
N ALA A 23 -2.40 8.92 17.41
CA ALA A 23 -1.46 7.96 16.85
C ALA A 23 -0.09 8.59 16.60
N ASP A 24 -0.03 9.85 16.15
CA ASP A 24 1.20 10.63 16.01
C ASP A 24 1.93 10.75 17.36
N GLN A 25 1.21 11.13 18.42
CA GLN A 25 1.76 11.19 19.79
C GLN A 25 2.24 9.82 20.30
N ALA A 26 1.61 8.74 19.85
CA ALA A 26 2.00 7.38 20.19
C ALA A 26 3.22 6.86 19.37
N GLY A 27 3.75 7.66 18.45
CA GLY A 27 4.98 7.34 17.70
C GLY A 27 4.75 6.61 16.37
N VAL A 28 3.54 6.68 15.80
CA VAL A 28 3.27 6.20 14.43
C VAL A 28 4.09 6.98 13.42
N HIS A 29 4.60 6.32 12.39
CA HIS A 29 5.54 6.91 11.43
C HIS A 29 4.84 7.63 10.28
N GLY A 30 3.60 7.25 9.96
CA GLY A 30 2.84 7.90 8.89
C GLY A 30 1.42 7.35 8.73
N PHE A 31 0.67 7.99 7.86
CA PHE A 31 -0.72 7.64 7.61
C PHE A 31 -0.98 7.43 6.13
N ILE A 32 -1.89 6.52 5.83
CA ILE A 32 -2.30 6.20 4.46
C ILE A 32 -3.74 6.67 4.27
N VAL A 33 -3.95 7.54 3.29
CA VAL A 33 -5.26 7.94 2.80
C VAL A 33 -5.56 7.09 1.57
N ASP A 34 -6.70 6.41 1.60
CA ASP A 34 -7.03 5.36 0.65
C ASP A 34 -8.06 5.82 -0.39
N TRP A 35 -7.59 6.12 -1.60
CA TRP A 35 -8.44 6.45 -2.75
C TRP A 35 -8.75 5.23 -3.62
N GLU A 36 -8.20 4.05 -3.29
CA GLU A 36 -8.46 2.84 -4.04
C GLU A 36 -9.92 2.39 -3.89
N ASN A 37 -10.72 2.62 -4.91
CA ASN A 37 -12.12 2.22 -4.98
C ASN A 37 -12.51 1.55 -6.30
N LYS A 38 -11.78 1.80 -7.41
CA LYS A 38 -12.07 1.21 -8.72
C LYS A 38 -11.91 -0.31 -8.66
N ASN A 39 -12.97 -1.03 -9.03
CA ASN A 39 -13.04 -2.50 -9.05
C ASN A 39 -12.83 -3.21 -7.69
N LYS A 40 -12.59 -2.48 -6.59
CA LYS A 40 -12.37 -3.08 -5.28
C LYS A 40 -13.62 -3.79 -4.78
N ASN A 41 -14.79 -3.17 -4.90
CA ASN A 41 -16.06 -3.76 -4.53
C ASN A 41 -16.36 -5.10 -5.25
N SER A 42 -16.00 -5.23 -6.53
CA SER A 42 -16.22 -6.45 -7.29
C SER A 42 -15.20 -7.54 -6.94
N ARG A 43 -13.92 -7.18 -6.73
CA ARG A 43 -12.87 -8.15 -6.34
C ARG A 43 -13.09 -8.72 -4.95
N GLN A 44 -13.52 -7.89 -4.01
CA GLN A 44 -13.56 -8.22 -2.58
C GLN A 44 -14.97 -8.50 -2.04
N LYS A 45 -15.98 -8.63 -2.93
CA LYS A 45 -17.40 -8.77 -2.57
C LYS A 45 -17.70 -9.91 -1.58
N ASN A 46 -16.91 -10.97 -1.58
CA ASN A 46 -17.11 -12.16 -0.73
C ASN A 46 -15.99 -12.30 0.33
N PHE A 47 -15.17 -11.26 0.52
CA PHE A 47 -14.05 -11.29 1.44
C PHE A 47 -14.24 -10.26 2.55
N ASP A 48 -13.75 -10.62 3.72
CA ASP A 48 -13.76 -9.75 4.89
C ASP A 48 -12.65 -8.70 4.80
N THR A 49 -12.90 -7.62 4.06
CA THR A 49 -11.94 -6.56 3.83
C THR A 49 -12.56 -5.18 4.01
N GLN A 50 -11.77 -4.24 4.52
CA GLN A 50 -12.21 -2.87 4.68
C GLN A 50 -12.10 -2.11 3.35
N ILE A 51 -13.21 -1.54 2.87
CA ILE A 51 -13.24 -0.68 1.71
C ILE A 51 -13.38 0.77 2.18
N ASN A 52 -12.40 1.58 1.86
CA ASN A 52 -12.41 3.01 2.16
C ASN A 52 -12.89 3.80 0.92
N ASN A 53 -13.51 4.96 1.17
CA ASN A 53 -13.94 5.90 0.14
C ASN A 53 -13.40 7.30 0.49
N ASN A 54 -12.10 7.40 0.75
CA ASN A 54 -11.49 8.66 1.12
C ASN A 54 -11.46 9.63 -0.08
N THR A 55 -11.62 10.90 0.19
CA THR A 55 -11.72 11.98 -0.79
C THR A 55 -10.47 12.86 -0.81
N LEU A 56 -10.42 13.79 -1.76
CA LEU A 56 -9.40 14.85 -1.79
C LEU A 56 -9.37 15.65 -0.48
N GLN A 57 -10.55 16.02 0.03
CA GLN A 57 -10.68 16.78 1.27
C GLN A 57 -10.20 15.98 2.49
N ASP A 58 -10.34 14.65 2.45
CA ASP A 58 -9.80 13.77 3.49
C ASP A 58 -8.27 13.81 3.51
N LEU A 59 -7.64 13.77 2.34
CA LEU A 59 -6.19 13.87 2.20
C LEU A 59 -5.68 15.22 2.74
N GLU A 60 -6.29 16.32 2.31
CA GLU A 60 -5.94 17.65 2.80
C GLU A 60 -6.13 17.81 4.31
N ARG A 61 -7.20 17.23 4.88
CA ARG A 61 -7.42 17.25 6.34
C ARG A 61 -6.38 16.42 7.09
N ALA A 62 -6.07 15.22 6.60
CA ALA A 62 -5.04 14.38 7.16
C ALA A 62 -3.68 15.10 7.16
N LYS A 63 -3.30 15.73 6.03
CA LYS A 63 -2.05 16.48 5.91
C LYS A 63 -1.94 17.64 6.89
N ARG A 64 -3.03 18.35 7.14
CA ARG A 64 -3.06 19.45 8.13
C ARG A 64 -3.06 18.98 9.59
N SER A 65 -3.25 17.67 9.84
CA SER A 65 -3.42 17.13 11.19
C SER A 65 -2.14 16.62 11.84
N THR A 66 -1.06 16.47 11.07
CA THR A 66 0.21 15.90 11.53
C THR A 66 1.37 16.35 10.65
N GLU A 67 2.58 16.35 11.21
CA GLU A 67 3.85 16.52 10.47
C GLU A 67 4.41 15.18 9.97
N LYS A 68 3.78 14.06 10.29
CA LYS A 68 4.17 12.74 9.79
C LYS A 68 3.87 12.61 8.30
N ILE A 69 4.52 11.64 7.66
CA ILE A 69 4.30 11.39 6.24
C ILE A 69 2.84 10.99 5.97
N ILE A 70 2.28 11.58 4.93
CA ILE A 70 0.96 11.20 4.39
C ILE A 70 1.18 10.52 3.04
N ILE A 71 0.77 9.29 2.97
CA ILE A 71 0.83 8.47 1.76
C ILE A 71 -0.56 8.42 1.13
N CYS A 72 -0.69 8.73 -0.15
CA CYS A 72 -1.94 8.52 -0.87
C CYS A 72 -1.88 7.19 -1.63
N ARG A 73 -2.73 6.21 -1.25
CA ARG A 73 -2.95 5.02 -2.05
C ARG A 73 -3.95 5.37 -3.15
N VAL A 74 -3.45 5.48 -4.37
CA VAL A 74 -4.24 5.76 -5.57
C VAL A 74 -4.93 4.49 -6.07
N ASN A 75 -5.74 4.58 -7.12
CA ASN A 75 -6.26 3.39 -7.79
C ASN A 75 -5.14 2.62 -8.53
N GLY A 76 -5.37 1.33 -8.79
CA GLY A 76 -4.50 0.55 -9.69
C GLY A 76 -4.35 1.26 -11.03
N PHE A 77 -3.24 1.02 -11.74
CA PHE A 77 -2.91 1.72 -12.98
C PHE A 77 -4.06 1.68 -13.99
N HIS A 78 -4.44 2.85 -14.51
CA HIS A 78 -5.55 3.04 -15.45
C HIS A 78 -5.39 4.35 -16.24
N GLU A 79 -6.31 4.65 -17.15
CA GLU A 79 -6.24 5.80 -18.08
C GLU A 79 -6.17 7.18 -17.41
N GLU A 80 -6.71 7.34 -16.20
CA GLU A 80 -6.69 8.61 -15.46
C GLU A 80 -5.60 8.65 -14.36
N THR A 81 -4.70 7.67 -14.31
CA THR A 81 -3.66 7.56 -13.25
C THR A 81 -2.83 8.85 -13.13
N GLU A 82 -2.44 9.46 -14.24
CA GLU A 82 -1.67 10.72 -14.22
C GLU A 82 -2.44 11.84 -13.52
N LYS A 83 -3.72 11.99 -13.83
CA LYS A 83 -4.60 13.00 -13.21
C LYS A 83 -4.76 12.76 -11.72
N GLU A 84 -4.96 11.51 -11.33
CA GLU A 84 -5.11 11.11 -9.92
C GLU A 84 -3.84 11.39 -9.12
N ILE A 85 -2.67 11.06 -9.66
CA ILE A 85 -1.36 11.36 -9.05
C ILE A 85 -1.18 12.87 -8.87
N ASN A 86 -1.49 13.66 -9.90
CA ASN A 86 -1.39 15.11 -9.84
C ASN A 86 -2.29 15.70 -8.75
N LEU A 87 -3.52 15.21 -8.63
CA LEU A 87 -4.44 15.62 -7.56
C LEU A 87 -3.90 15.25 -6.17
N ALA A 88 -3.39 14.04 -5.99
CA ALA A 88 -2.84 13.58 -4.71
C ALA A 88 -1.64 14.42 -4.26
N ILE A 89 -0.68 14.67 -5.16
CA ILE A 89 0.50 15.48 -4.88
C ILE A 89 0.10 16.92 -4.55
N ASN A 90 -0.80 17.53 -5.32
CA ASN A 90 -1.26 18.90 -5.10
C ASN A 90 -2.05 19.05 -3.78
N ALA A 91 -2.72 17.99 -3.32
CA ALA A 91 -3.41 17.95 -2.03
C ALA A 91 -2.47 17.70 -0.83
N GLY A 92 -1.19 17.49 -1.09
CA GLY A 92 -0.15 17.37 -0.06
C GLY A 92 0.24 15.95 0.31
N ALA A 93 0.01 14.96 -0.57
CA ALA A 93 0.60 13.63 -0.40
C ALA A 93 2.13 13.72 -0.45
N ASP A 94 2.80 13.20 0.58
CA ASP A 94 4.26 13.13 0.64
C ASP A 94 4.80 11.97 -0.20
N GLU A 95 4.01 10.90 -0.35
CA GLU A 95 4.36 9.72 -1.14
C GLU A 95 3.11 9.17 -1.85
N ILE A 96 3.30 8.53 -2.99
CA ILE A 96 2.25 7.79 -3.71
C ILE A 96 2.41 6.29 -3.43
N PHE A 97 1.29 5.59 -3.30
CA PHE A 97 1.22 4.15 -3.14
C PHE A 97 0.37 3.55 -4.26
N LEU A 98 1.00 2.84 -5.21
CA LEU A 98 0.33 2.21 -6.34
C LEU A 98 -0.03 0.76 -6.00
N PRO A 99 -1.32 0.43 -5.92
CA PRO A 99 -1.80 -0.93 -5.71
C PRO A 99 -1.91 -1.69 -7.04
N MET A 100 -2.18 -3.00 -6.96
CA MET A 100 -2.56 -3.87 -8.09
C MET A 100 -1.57 -3.87 -9.25
N VAL A 101 -0.30 -3.62 -8.99
CA VAL A 101 0.76 -3.66 -10.01
C VAL A 101 0.80 -5.02 -10.70
N ARG A 102 0.87 -5.01 -12.03
CA ARG A 102 1.02 -6.22 -12.86
C ARG A 102 2.31 -6.23 -13.65
N THR A 103 2.70 -5.08 -14.19
CA THR A 103 3.85 -4.96 -15.08
C THR A 103 4.84 -3.89 -14.63
N PRO A 104 6.14 -4.04 -14.91
CA PRO A 104 7.13 -2.99 -14.71
C PRO A 104 6.81 -1.70 -15.50
N LYS A 105 6.12 -1.82 -16.63
CA LYS A 105 5.72 -0.66 -17.45
C LYS A 105 4.74 0.24 -16.70
N GLU A 106 3.73 -0.31 -16.03
CA GLU A 106 2.79 0.48 -15.22
C GLU A 106 3.51 1.31 -14.16
N VAL A 107 4.51 0.72 -13.51
CA VAL A 107 5.31 1.41 -12.49
C VAL A 107 6.19 2.49 -13.11
N LEU A 108 6.81 2.21 -14.25
CA LEU A 108 7.64 3.18 -14.99
C LEU A 108 6.80 4.38 -15.46
N ASP A 109 5.62 4.13 -16.03
CA ASP A 109 4.71 5.19 -16.46
C ASP A 109 4.25 6.03 -15.24
N THR A 110 3.94 5.39 -14.11
CA THR A 110 3.62 6.08 -12.85
C THR A 110 4.76 6.96 -12.36
N LEU A 111 6.01 6.47 -12.40
CA LEU A 111 7.20 7.26 -12.07
C LEU A 111 7.36 8.47 -12.99
N ASN A 112 7.08 8.31 -14.29
CA ASN A 112 7.11 9.41 -15.26
C ASN A 112 6.02 10.46 -14.93
N PHE A 113 4.81 10.05 -14.55
CA PHE A 113 3.75 10.98 -14.13
C PHE A 113 4.11 11.72 -12.83
N ILE A 114 4.74 11.05 -11.89
CA ILE A 114 5.25 11.68 -10.66
C ILE A 114 6.36 12.69 -10.99
N ASN A 115 7.21 12.40 -11.97
CA ASN A 115 8.30 13.27 -12.44
C ASN A 115 9.17 13.82 -11.27
N GLY A 116 9.58 12.95 -10.37
CA GLY A 116 10.46 13.28 -9.25
C GLY A 116 9.85 14.13 -8.14
N ARG A 117 8.56 14.47 -8.19
CA ARG A 117 7.91 15.33 -7.18
C ARG A 117 7.73 14.68 -5.82
N CYS A 118 7.58 13.36 -5.77
CA CYS A 118 7.50 12.59 -4.53
C CYS A 118 7.95 11.13 -4.77
N PRO A 119 8.25 10.37 -3.71
CA PRO A 119 8.55 8.94 -3.82
C PRO A 119 7.33 8.10 -4.24
N LEU A 120 7.61 6.98 -4.94
CA LEU A 120 6.63 5.94 -5.26
C LEU A 120 6.87 4.70 -4.41
N ASN A 121 5.78 4.18 -3.84
CA ASN A 121 5.67 2.88 -3.20
C ASN A 121 4.76 1.98 -4.04
N ILE A 122 4.97 0.66 -4.03
CA ILE A 122 4.10 -0.27 -4.74
C ILE A 122 3.64 -1.43 -3.85
N LEU A 123 2.47 -1.98 -4.18
CA LEU A 123 1.97 -3.24 -3.62
C LEU A 123 2.29 -4.40 -4.57
N ILE A 124 2.93 -5.41 -4.01
CA ILE A 124 3.11 -6.72 -4.63
C ILE A 124 1.94 -7.60 -4.16
N GLU A 125 0.86 -7.63 -4.93
CA GLU A 125 -0.38 -8.30 -4.53
C GLU A 125 -1.11 -8.99 -5.68
N THR A 126 -0.42 -9.11 -6.82
CA THR A 126 -0.89 -9.87 -7.98
C THR A 126 0.09 -10.99 -8.30
N ARG A 127 -0.38 -12.05 -8.97
CA ARG A 127 0.51 -13.13 -9.44
C ARG A 127 1.59 -12.60 -10.38
N ASP A 128 1.23 -11.59 -11.18
CA ASP A 128 2.14 -11.00 -12.15
C ASP A 128 3.23 -10.16 -11.46
N SER A 129 2.87 -9.34 -10.45
CA SER A 129 3.87 -8.59 -9.69
C SER A 129 4.87 -9.50 -8.97
N VAL A 130 4.41 -10.64 -8.41
CA VAL A 130 5.31 -11.64 -7.81
C VAL A 130 6.25 -12.28 -8.83
N LYS A 131 5.82 -12.46 -10.08
CA LYS A 131 6.70 -12.96 -11.17
C LYS A 131 7.72 -11.92 -11.61
N ASN A 132 7.30 -10.65 -11.64
CA ASN A 132 8.08 -9.53 -12.17
C ASN A 132 8.97 -8.83 -11.11
N THR A 133 9.15 -9.41 -9.92
CA THR A 133 9.91 -8.79 -8.81
C THR A 133 11.33 -8.40 -9.20
N ASN A 134 12.01 -9.20 -10.05
CA ASN A 134 13.36 -8.89 -10.51
C ASN A 134 13.41 -7.61 -11.37
N GLU A 135 12.45 -7.40 -12.26
CA GLU A 135 12.36 -6.18 -13.08
C GLU A 135 11.90 -4.98 -12.24
N LEU A 136 10.91 -5.19 -11.38
CA LEU A 136 10.40 -4.16 -10.47
C LEU A 136 11.48 -3.64 -9.52
N SER A 137 12.39 -4.50 -9.06
CA SER A 137 13.46 -4.13 -8.13
C SER A 137 14.52 -3.19 -8.73
N LYS A 138 14.56 -3.05 -10.05
CA LYS A 138 15.47 -2.14 -10.76
C LYS A 138 14.93 -0.71 -10.85
N LEU A 139 13.66 -0.50 -10.49
CA LEU A 139 13.00 0.80 -10.55
C LEU A 139 13.26 1.61 -9.26
N PRO A 140 13.30 2.95 -9.34
CA PRO A 140 13.59 3.82 -8.19
C PRO A 140 12.40 3.93 -7.26
N LEU A 141 12.12 2.85 -6.53
CA LEU A 141 11.04 2.76 -5.55
C LEU A 141 11.54 3.14 -4.15
N LYS A 142 10.68 3.72 -3.33
CA LYS A 142 10.98 4.07 -1.94
C LYS A 142 10.85 2.87 -1.02
N ARG A 143 9.75 2.13 -1.13
CA ARG A 143 9.45 0.90 -0.38
C ARG A 143 8.48 0.02 -1.12
N ILE A 144 8.40 -1.23 -0.74
CA ILE A 144 7.40 -2.18 -1.25
C ILE A 144 6.64 -2.84 -0.12
N TYR A 145 5.40 -3.22 -0.42
CA TYR A 145 4.56 -4.01 0.49
C TYR A 145 4.00 -5.23 -0.21
N LEU A 146 3.91 -6.34 0.51
CA LEU A 146 3.14 -7.50 0.09
C LEU A 146 1.69 -7.33 0.56
N GLY A 147 0.75 -7.21 -0.37
CA GLY A 147 -0.68 -7.12 -0.09
C GLY A 147 -1.28 -8.52 0.07
N LEU A 148 -1.51 -8.94 1.32
CA LEU A 148 -1.89 -10.33 1.62
C LEU A 148 -3.29 -10.66 1.13
N ASN A 149 -4.24 -9.74 1.25
CA ASN A 149 -5.64 -9.97 0.90
C ASN A 149 -5.83 -10.20 -0.61
N ASP A 150 -5.44 -9.22 -1.45
CA ASP A 150 -5.62 -9.34 -2.90
C ASP A 150 -4.75 -10.45 -3.50
N LEU A 151 -3.55 -10.69 -2.95
CA LEU A 151 -2.72 -11.80 -3.39
C LEU A 151 -3.36 -13.17 -3.07
N ALA A 152 -3.98 -13.31 -1.90
CA ALA A 152 -4.71 -14.53 -1.55
C ALA A 152 -5.93 -14.75 -2.46
N ILE A 153 -6.68 -13.69 -2.76
CA ILE A 153 -7.80 -13.71 -3.69
C ILE A 153 -7.34 -14.18 -5.09
N GLU A 154 -6.31 -13.57 -5.66
CA GLU A 154 -5.78 -13.96 -6.97
C GLU A 154 -5.24 -15.39 -6.99
N ARG A 155 -4.69 -15.86 -5.88
CA ARG A 155 -4.15 -17.22 -5.73
C ARG A 155 -5.20 -18.25 -5.35
N GLN A 156 -6.44 -17.81 -5.05
CA GLN A 156 -7.53 -18.65 -4.56
C GLN A 156 -7.17 -19.40 -3.27
N LEU A 157 -6.60 -18.66 -2.31
CA LEU A 157 -6.21 -19.16 -1.00
C LEU A 157 -7.24 -18.73 0.05
N ASP A 158 -7.61 -19.67 0.91
CA ASP A 158 -8.56 -19.40 2.01
C ASP A 158 -7.90 -18.61 3.15
N ASN A 159 -6.58 -18.73 3.30
CA ASN A 159 -5.81 -18.07 4.35
C ASN A 159 -4.88 -17.01 3.75
N ILE A 160 -5.13 -15.73 4.07
CA ILE A 160 -4.32 -14.61 3.59
C ILE A 160 -2.86 -14.70 4.06
N PHE A 161 -2.59 -15.34 5.20
CA PHE A 161 -1.24 -15.48 5.77
C PHE A 161 -0.43 -16.63 5.13
N THR A 162 -1.00 -17.40 4.22
CA THR A 162 -0.28 -18.46 3.49
C THR A 162 1.00 -17.91 2.83
N SER A 163 0.92 -16.70 2.26
CA SER A 163 2.07 -16.05 1.61
C SER A 163 3.24 -15.73 2.56
N LEU A 164 3.02 -15.73 3.88
CA LEU A 164 4.09 -15.55 4.89
C LEU A 164 4.83 -16.87 5.19
N SER A 165 4.26 -18.01 4.80
CA SER A 165 4.82 -19.35 5.17
C SER A 165 5.14 -20.23 3.96
N ASP A 166 4.74 -19.85 2.73
CA ASP A 166 4.94 -20.65 1.52
C ASP A 166 6.18 -20.25 0.70
N GLY A 167 7.04 -19.40 1.24
CA GLY A 167 8.25 -18.91 0.57
C GLY A 167 8.01 -17.67 -0.32
N THR A 168 6.79 -17.14 -0.39
CA THR A 168 6.48 -15.95 -1.22
C THR A 168 7.19 -14.70 -0.68
N VAL A 169 7.18 -14.50 0.63
CA VAL A 169 7.88 -13.37 1.29
C VAL A 169 9.37 -13.40 0.98
N GLU A 170 10.01 -14.53 1.17
CA GLU A 170 11.45 -14.72 0.92
C GLU A 170 11.77 -14.45 -0.55
N LYS A 171 10.96 -14.98 -1.47
CA LYS A 171 11.12 -14.76 -2.90
C LYS A 171 11.01 -13.30 -3.27
N VAL A 172 10.01 -12.59 -2.76
CA VAL A 172 9.84 -11.15 -3.02
C VAL A 172 10.98 -10.37 -2.38
N ARG A 173 11.22 -10.57 -1.07
CA ARG A 173 12.21 -9.82 -0.29
C ARG A 173 13.63 -9.95 -0.85
N SER A 174 14.01 -11.14 -1.35
CA SER A 174 15.36 -11.38 -1.89
C SER A 174 15.71 -10.53 -3.13
N ASN A 175 14.72 -10.01 -3.85
CA ASN A 175 14.95 -9.14 -5.01
C ASN A 175 15.12 -7.65 -4.66
N PHE A 176 14.71 -7.23 -3.46
CA PHE A 176 14.71 -5.81 -3.11
C PHE A 176 15.65 -5.52 -1.95
N SER A 177 16.43 -4.43 -2.07
CA SER A 177 17.28 -3.88 -1.01
C SER A 177 16.64 -2.71 -0.25
N ILE A 178 15.47 -2.27 -0.67
CA ILE A 178 14.70 -1.16 -0.07
C ILE A 178 13.79 -1.66 1.06
N PRO A 179 13.20 -0.77 1.88
CA PRO A 179 12.25 -1.14 2.92
C PRO A 179 11.12 -2.01 2.39
N PHE A 180 10.86 -3.10 3.09
CA PHE A 180 9.84 -4.10 2.77
C PHE A 180 8.87 -4.26 3.93
N GLY A 181 7.59 -4.24 3.63
CA GLY A 181 6.52 -4.51 4.58
C GLY A 181 5.49 -5.48 4.02
N PHE A 182 4.52 -5.82 4.83
CA PHE A 182 3.31 -6.50 4.36
C PHE A 182 2.09 -5.90 5.04
N ALA A 183 0.97 -5.99 4.38
CA ALA A 183 -0.31 -5.54 4.86
C ALA A 183 -1.38 -6.59 4.57
N GLY A 184 -2.21 -6.85 5.55
CA GLY A 184 -3.37 -7.72 5.44
C GLY A 184 -4.14 -7.58 6.73
N LEU A 185 -5.40 -7.18 6.62
CA LEU A 185 -6.27 -6.97 7.76
C LEU A 185 -7.57 -7.71 7.55
N THR A 186 -8.04 -8.34 8.60
CA THR A 186 -9.37 -8.91 8.67
C THR A 186 -10.25 -8.02 9.56
N SER A 187 -11.55 -8.04 9.36
CA SER A 187 -12.47 -7.35 10.26
C SER A 187 -12.39 -7.96 11.66
N PRO A 188 -12.38 -7.15 12.73
CA PRO A 188 -12.35 -7.66 14.10
C PRO A 188 -13.51 -8.60 14.45
N GLU A 189 -14.63 -8.48 13.72
CA GLU A 189 -15.86 -9.24 14.01
C GLU A 189 -15.97 -10.53 13.20
N LEU A 190 -15.46 -10.51 11.97
CA LEU A 190 -15.50 -11.64 11.04
C LEU A 190 -14.15 -12.36 10.91
N GLY A 191 -13.08 -11.70 11.27
CA GLY A 191 -11.68 -12.06 11.26
C GLY A 191 -11.31 -13.47 10.84
N SER A 192 -11.27 -13.74 9.54
CA SER A 192 -10.77 -14.98 9.00
C SER A 192 -9.37 -14.76 8.39
N PRO A 193 -8.40 -15.62 8.62
CA PRO A 193 -8.45 -16.89 9.36
C PRO A 193 -8.25 -16.73 10.89
N ILE A 194 -7.83 -15.56 11.36
CA ILE A 194 -7.53 -15.30 12.76
C ILE A 194 -8.34 -14.09 13.21
N PRO A 195 -9.32 -14.23 14.13
CA PRO A 195 -10.02 -13.09 14.70
C PRO A 195 -9.06 -12.21 15.50
N CYS A 196 -9.30 -10.90 15.47
CA CYS A 196 -8.48 -9.92 16.22
C CYS A 196 -8.78 -9.89 17.73
N ARG A 197 -9.56 -10.84 18.25
CA ARG A 197 -9.94 -10.95 19.67
C ARG A 197 -9.17 -12.03 20.37
#